data_7041f5b6a02106750eb6e4471da5aa78
#
_entry.id   7041f5b6a02106750eb6e4471da5aa78
#
_cell.length_a   1.000
_cell.length_b   1.000
_cell.length_c   1.000
_cell.angle_alpha   90.00
_cell.angle_beta   90.00
_cell.angle_gamma   90.00
#
_symmetry.space_group_name_H-M   'P 1'
#
loop_
_entity.id
_entity.type
_entity.pdbx_description
1 polymer ?
#
loop_
_entity_poly.entity_id
_entity_poly.type
_entity_poly.pdbx_seq_one_letter_code
_entity_poly.pdbx_strand_id
1 'polypeptide(L)'
;MPHFIRTTLAATASVGILALTPVGAQAATDAAATTTAVTTTAATPRLSAHERKLRREHRREVRQHRRVVARNHLIARALTVATRQQGDPYVYGASGPNAFDCSGLMLFSFRAAGLHLPRTAAAQSGAVRHISRAAMRPGDLVFFTSGSHVYHVGMFDGWSHGQRIIVHAPYPGADVRKEAIWTNSWFPGTERIG
;
A
#
# COMPACT_ATOMS: atom_id res chain seq x y z
N MET A 1 24.10 -13.43 -31.63
CA MET A 1 22.96 -12.72 -32.23
C MET A 1 21.84 -13.73 -32.47
N PRO A 2 20.69 -13.54 -31.86
CA PRO A 2 19.44 -13.82 -32.51
C PRO A 2 18.47 -12.64 -32.45
N HIS A 3 17.80 -12.41 -33.56
CA HIS A 3 16.82 -11.37 -33.82
C HIS A 3 15.50 -11.69 -33.11
N PHE A 4 14.97 -10.74 -32.30
CA PHE A 4 13.59 -10.77 -31.81
C PHE A 4 12.68 -10.05 -32.82
N ILE A 5 11.79 -10.81 -33.41
CA ILE A 5 10.72 -10.36 -34.29
C ILE A 5 9.62 -9.73 -33.43
N ARG A 6 9.35 -8.45 -33.67
CA ARG A 6 8.19 -7.74 -33.09
C ARG A 6 6.97 -8.02 -33.98
N THR A 7 5.98 -8.71 -33.44
CA THR A 7 4.66 -8.87 -34.06
C THR A 7 3.73 -7.79 -33.55
N THR A 8 3.42 -6.80 -34.38
CA THR A 8 2.40 -5.78 -34.13
C THR A 8 1.05 -6.31 -34.60
N LEU A 9 0.08 -6.46 -33.68
CA LEU A 9 -1.31 -6.76 -33.96
C LEU A 9 -2.07 -5.45 -34.12
N ALA A 10 -2.50 -5.11 -35.33
CA ALA A 10 -3.39 -4.00 -35.62
C ALA A 10 -4.84 -4.48 -35.52
N ALA A 11 -5.61 -3.89 -34.60
CA ALA A 11 -7.06 -4.09 -34.51
C ALA A 11 -7.76 -3.00 -35.32
N THR A 12 -8.37 -3.38 -36.45
CA THR A 12 -9.23 -2.51 -37.25
C THR A 12 -10.66 -2.53 -36.70
N ALA A 13 -11.15 -1.39 -36.21
CA ALA A 13 -12.54 -1.22 -35.85
C ALA A 13 -13.33 -0.75 -37.10
N SER A 14 -14.25 -1.58 -37.56
CA SER A 14 -15.19 -1.23 -38.64
C SER A 14 -16.41 -0.50 -38.06
N VAL A 15 -16.60 0.75 -38.46
CA VAL A 15 -17.79 1.55 -38.18
C VAL A 15 -18.82 1.25 -39.28
N GLY A 16 -19.90 0.58 -38.91
CA GLY A 16 -21.05 0.36 -39.80
C GLY A 16 -22.01 1.56 -39.75
N ILE A 17 -22.13 2.25 -40.87
CA ILE A 17 -23.14 3.32 -41.06
C ILE A 17 -24.43 2.66 -41.50
N LEU A 18 -25.49 2.76 -40.65
CA LEU A 18 -26.86 2.35 -41.04
C LEU A 18 -27.59 3.53 -41.67
N ALA A 19 -27.96 3.37 -42.94
CA ALA A 19 -28.73 4.34 -43.70
C ALA A 19 -30.21 4.30 -43.28
N LEU A 20 -30.77 5.47 -42.93
CA LEU A 20 -32.23 5.65 -42.74
C LEU A 20 -32.89 5.88 -44.10
N THR A 21 -33.87 5.07 -44.42
CA THR A 21 -34.83 5.33 -45.50
C THR A 21 -36.14 5.86 -44.90
N PRO A 22 -36.78 6.91 -45.45
CA PRO A 22 -38.07 7.33 -45.00
C PRO A 22 -39.18 6.62 -45.80
N VAL A 23 -40.16 6.00 -45.16
CA VAL A 23 -41.39 5.53 -45.80
C VAL A 23 -42.59 6.13 -45.12
N GLY A 24 -43.34 6.86 -45.90
CA GLY A 24 -44.78 6.96 -46.12
C GLY A 24 -45.69 7.07 -44.91
N ALA A 25 -46.36 8.24 -44.90
CA ALA A 25 -47.59 8.48 -44.10
C ALA A 25 -48.74 7.59 -44.59
N GLN A 26 -49.41 6.92 -43.70
CA GLN A 26 -50.79 6.44 -43.91
C GLN A 26 -51.67 6.83 -42.72
N ALA A 27 -52.81 7.39 -43.05
CA ALA A 27 -53.79 7.99 -42.16
C ALA A 27 -54.69 6.95 -41.47
N ALA A 28 -55.01 7.28 -40.26
CA ALA A 28 -56.25 7.12 -39.49
C ALA A 28 -57.04 5.79 -39.64
N THR A 29 -57.21 5.17 -38.46
CA THR A 29 -58.57 4.87 -37.96
C THR A 29 -58.54 4.72 -36.43
N ASP A 30 -59.45 5.43 -35.76
CA ASP A 30 -59.69 5.36 -34.34
C ASP A 30 -60.07 3.95 -33.89
N ALA A 31 -59.30 3.41 -32.96
CA ALA A 31 -59.76 2.37 -32.06
C ALA A 31 -59.28 2.73 -30.64
N ALA A 32 -60.19 3.19 -29.83
CA ALA A 32 -59.95 3.44 -28.41
C ALA A 32 -59.57 2.12 -27.72
N ALA A 33 -58.24 1.87 -27.66
CA ALA A 33 -57.69 0.81 -26.82
C ALA A 33 -57.47 1.39 -25.43
N THR A 34 -58.33 1.02 -24.49
CA THR A 34 -58.12 1.26 -23.06
C THR A 34 -56.85 0.56 -22.63
N THR A 35 -55.72 1.28 -22.66
CA THR A 35 -54.44 0.79 -22.16
C THR A 35 -54.52 0.82 -20.65
N THR A 36 -54.90 -0.30 -20.04
CA THR A 36 -54.71 -0.52 -18.60
C THR A 36 -53.20 -0.57 -18.34
N ALA A 37 -52.65 0.55 -17.92
CA ALA A 37 -51.25 0.60 -17.47
C ALA A 37 -51.09 -0.28 -16.21
N VAL A 38 -50.64 -1.52 -16.40
CA VAL A 38 -50.22 -2.37 -15.31
C VAL A 38 -48.92 -1.78 -14.78
N THR A 39 -49.01 -0.91 -13.79
CA THR A 39 -47.87 -0.42 -13.02
C THR A 39 -47.35 -1.59 -12.18
N THR A 40 -46.51 -2.42 -12.78
CA THR A 40 -45.77 -3.44 -12.04
C THR A 40 -44.73 -2.74 -11.17
N THR A 41 -45.14 -2.33 -9.98
CA THR A 41 -44.18 -1.89 -8.95
C THR A 41 -43.35 -3.11 -8.54
N ALA A 42 -42.22 -3.29 -9.18
CA ALA A 42 -41.26 -4.33 -8.83
C ALA A 42 -40.73 -4.04 -7.40
N ALA A 43 -41.39 -4.61 -6.41
CA ALA A 43 -40.92 -4.56 -5.03
C ALA A 43 -39.55 -5.22 -4.97
N THR A 44 -38.51 -4.43 -4.71
CA THR A 44 -37.15 -4.96 -4.50
C THR A 44 -37.20 -6.04 -3.43
N PRO A 45 -36.79 -7.28 -3.70
CA PRO A 45 -36.91 -8.37 -2.75
C PRO A 45 -36.18 -8.02 -1.45
N ARG A 46 -36.87 -8.07 -0.33
CA ARG A 46 -36.25 -7.83 0.99
C ARG A 46 -35.38 -9.04 1.30
N LEU A 47 -34.06 -8.78 1.41
CA LEU A 47 -33.08 -9.79 1.78
C LEU A 47 -33.45 -10.46 3.11
N SER A 48 -33.29 -11.77 3.20
CA SER A 48 -33.46 -12.53 4.44
C SER A 48 -32.46 -12.07 5.51
N ALA A 49 -32.72 -12.40 6.77
CA ALA A 49 -31.78 -12.09 7.86
C ALA A 49 -30.40 -12.73 7.62
N HIS A 50 -30.38 -13.93 7.05
CA HIS A 50 -29.15 -14.66 6.70
C HIS A 50 -28.37 -13.93 5.61
N GLU A 51 -29.00 -13.55 4.51
CA GLU A 51 -28.35 -12.80 3.41
C GLU A 51 -27.81 -11.44 3.87
N ARG A 52 -28.55 -10.74 4.76
CA ARG A 52 -28.07 -9.50 5.36
C ARG A 52 -26.81 -9.72 6.21
N LYS A 53 -26.75 -10.83 6.97
CA LYS A 53 -25.58 -11.21 7.77
C LYS A 53 -24.36 -11.45 6.86
N LEU A 54 -24.48 -12.31 5.86
CA LEU A 54 -23.42 -12.61 4.90
C LEU A 54 -22.90 -11.35 4.19
N ARG A 55 -23.78 -10.46 3.75
CA ARG A 55 -23.38 -9.18 3.13
C ARG A 55 -22.61 -8.27 4.10
N ARG A 56 -22.96 -8.26 5.39
CA ARG A 56 -22.24 -7.49 6.41
C ARG A 56 -20.85 -8.06 6.64
N GLU A 57 -20.70 -9.37 6.74
CA GLU A 57 -19.43 -10.08 6.91
C GLU A 57 -18.52 -9.81 5.71
N HIS A 58 -19.01 -10.06 4.50
CA HIS A 58 -18.25 -9.75 3.27
C HIS A 58 -17.81 -8.28 3.19
N ARG A 59 -18.68 -7.31 3.53
CA ARG A 59 -18.30 -5.89 3.56
C ARG A 59 -17.22 -5.60 4.60
N ARG A 60 -17.21 -6.29 5.75
CA ARG A 60 -16.17 -6.15 6.77
C ARG A 60 -14.83 -6.67 6.25
N GLU A 61 -14.81 -7.85 5.65
CA GLU A 61 -13.64 -8.46 5.05
C GLU A 61 -13.02 -7.58 3.95
N VAL A 62 -13.83 -7.12 3.01
CA VAL A 62 -13.38 -6.21 1.94
C VAL A 62 -12.81 -4.92 2.52
N ARG A 63 -13.45 -4.35 3.55
CA ARG A 63 -12.95 -3.14 4.22
C ARG A 63 -11.62 -3.39 4.93
N GLN A 64 -11.49 -4.52 5.62
CA GLN A 64 -10.26 -4.89 6.29
C GLN A 64 -9.13 -5.13 5.27
N HIS A 65 -9.40 -5.87 4.21
CA HIS A 65 -8.43 -6.08 3.13
C HIS A 65 -7.95 -4.74 2.53
N ARG A 66 -8.87 -3.83 2.21
CA ARG A 66 -8.50 -2.49 1.69
C ARG A 66 -7.63 -1.70 2.67
N ARG A 67 -7.90 -1.77 3.98
CA ARG A 67 -7.07 -1.12 5.00
C ARG A 67 -5.65 -1.71 5.03
N VAL A 68 -5.53 -3.03 4.99
CA VAL A 68 -4.22 -3.72 4.96
C VAL A 68 -3.43 -3.32 3.71
N VAL A 69 -4.04 -3.35 2.55
CA VAL A 69 -3.40 -2.94 1.29
C VAL A 69 -2.95 -1.48 1.34
N ALA A 70 -3.83 -0.56 1.77
CA ALA A 70 -3.51 0.85 1.90
C ALA A 70 -2.34 1.08 2.87
N ARG A 71 -2.34 0.40 4.03
CA ARG A 71 -1.25 0.49 5.01
C ARG A 71 0.08 0.01 4.44
N ASN A 72 0.06 -1.10 3.70
CA ASN A 72 1.25 -1.63 3.04
C ASN A 72 1.83 -0.66 2.00
N HIS A 73 0.99 0.05 1.25
CA HIS A 73 1.45 1.10 0.34
C HIS A 73 2.11 2.27 1.06
N LEU A 74 1.57 2.69 2.21
CA LEU A 74 2.17 3.76 3.01
C LEU A 74 3.56 3.34 3.54
N ILE A 75 3.71 2.10 4.01
CA ILE A 75 4.99 1.56 4.49
C ILE A 75 6.01 1.47 3.34
N ALA A 76 5.60 0.99 2.17
CA ALA A 76 6.48 0.97 0.99
C ALA A 76 6.93 2.39 0.58
N ARG A 77 6.03 3.38 0.70
CA ARG A 77 6.37 4.80 0.50
C ARG A 77 7.37 5.29 1.54
N ALA A 78 7.20 4.93 2.82
CA ALA A 78 8.15 5.28 3.87
C ALA A 78 9.56 4.72 3.57
N LEU A 79 9.66 3.46 3.12
CA LEU A 79 10.92 2.87 2.69
C LEU A 79 11.54 3.65 1.52
N THR A 80 10.74 4.03 0.52
CA THR A 80 11.22 4.83 -0.60
C THR A 80 11.76 6.19 -0.13
N VAL A 81 11.09 6.84 0.82
CA VAL A 81 11.55 8.11 1.41
C VAL A 81 12.87 7.90 2.14
N ALA A 82 12.97 6.90 3.02
CA ALA A 82 14.22 6.59 3.74
C ALA A 82 15.40 6.32 2.79
N THR A 83 15.17 5.54 1.75
CA THR A 83 16.19 5.19 0.75
C THR A 83 16.69 6.41 -0.04
N ARG A 84 15.83 7.41 -0.26
CA ARG A 84 16.21 8.66 -0.96
C ARG A 84 17.11 9.58 -0.12
N GLN A 85 17.19 9.37 1.19
CA GLN A 85 18.06 10.14 2.07
C GLN A 85 19.51 9.57 2.12
N GLN A 86 19.83 8.55 1.32
CA GLN A 86 21.20 8.05 1.26
C GLN A 86 22.17 9.15 0.84
N GLY A 87 23.27 9.29 1.60
CA GLY A 87 24.25 10.36 1.45
C GLY A 87 24.01 11.54 2.39
N ASP A 88 22.84 11.65 3.05
CA ASP A 88 22.63 12.69 4.05
C ASP A 88 23.42 12.35 5.34
N PRO A 89 24.05 13.35 6.01
CA PRO A 89 24.92 13.10 7.15
C PRO A 89 24.13 12.68 8.40
N TYR A 90 24.78 11.83 9.21
CA TYR A 90 24.30 11.57 10.56
C TYR A 90 24.54 12.77 11.46
N VAL A 91 23.49 13.27 12.09
CA VAL A 91 23.56 14.27 13.17
C VAL A 91 22.65 13.83 14.33
N TYR A 92 23.23 13.66 15.51
CA TYR A 92 22.48 13.27 16.71
C TYR A 92 21.35 14.27 17.00
N GLY A 93 20.14 13.76 17.22
CA GLY A 93 18.95 14.59 17.45
C GLY A 93 18.27 15.13 16.18
N ALA A 94 18.87 14.98 15.01
CA ALA A 94 18.27 15.44 13.75
C ALA A 94 17.19 14.48 13.21
N SER A 95 16.16 15.07 12.59
CA SER A 95 15.05 14.33 11.98
C SER A 95 14.66 14.89 10.60
N GLY A 96 15.65 15.35 9.84
CA GLY A 96 15.52 15.85 8.46
C GLY A 96 15.31 17.37 8.37
N PRO A 97 15.25 17.90 7.15
CA PRO A 97 15.31 17.14 5.88
C PRO A 97 16.73 16.77 5.40
N ASN A 98 17.80 17.41 5.90
CA ASN A 98 19.17 17.35 5.35
C ASN A 98 20.17 16.64 6.28
N ALA A 99 19.71 16.11 7.42
CA ALA A 99 20.51 15.36 8.37
C ALA A 99 19.60 14.51 9.26
N PHE A 100 20.11 13.38 9.73
CA PHE A 100 19.29 12.41 10.50
C PHE A 100 20.11 11.73 11.59
N ASP A 101 19.48 11.40 12.72
CA ASP A 101 19.88 10.24 13.50
C ASP A 101 19.03 9.02 13.11
N CYS A 102 19.33 7.85 13.69
CA CYS A 102 18.68 6.59 13.32
C CYS A 102 17.15 6.63 13.40
N SER A 103 16.62 7.07 14.53
CA SER A 103 15.17 7.16 14.77
C SER A 103 14.53 8.38 14.09
N GLY A 104 15.31 9.46 13.88
CA GLY A 104 14.88 10.63 13.13
C GLY A 104 14.64 10.34 11.65
N LEU A 105 15.48 9.51 11.03
CA LEU A 105 15.25 9.02 9.66
C LEU A 105 13.96 8.22 9.57
N MET A 106 13.68 7.33 10.54
CA MET A 106 12.43 6.56 10.58
C MET A 106 11.23 7.48 10.76
N LEU A 107 11.28 8.40 11.74
CA LEU A 107 10.24 9.38 11.99
C LEU A 107 9.91 10.21 10.74
N PHE A 108 10.94 10.77 10.08
CA PHE A 108 10.79 11.57 8.87
C PHE A 108 10.13 10.75 7.75
N SER A 109 10.60 9.56 7.51
CA SER A 109 10.15 8.70 6.42
C SER A 109 8.70 8.24 6.60
N PHE A 110 8.33 7.82 7.80
CA PHE A 110 6.97 7.43 8.13
C PHE A 110 6.02 8.62 8.09
N ARG A 111 6.43 9.78 8.63
CA ARG A 111 5.64 11.02 8.56
C ARG A 111 5.37 11.45 7.12
N ALA A 112 6.37 11.42 6.25
CA ALA A 112 6.21 11.74 4.82
C ALA A 112 5.28 10.76 4.09
N ALA A 113 5.13 9.54 4.62
CA ALA A 113 4.17 8.57 4.12
C ALA A 113 2.75 8.72 4.74
N GLY A 114 2.55 9.62 5.70
CA GLY A 114 1.29 9.80 6.42
C GLY A 114 1.11 8.85 7.62
N LEU A 115 2.22 8.32 8.15
CA LEU A 115 2.28 7.46 9.33
C LEU A 115 3.02 8.18 10.47
N HIS A 116 2.75 7.80 11.71
CA HIS A 116 3.35 8.42 12.87
C HIS A 116 4.18 7.42 13.67
N LEU A 117 5.42 7.83 13.98
CA LEU A 117 6.29 7.12 14.91
C LEU A 117 6.74 8.08 16.01
N PRO A 118 7.03 7.60 17.23
CA PRO A 118 7.68 8.39 18.27
C PRO A 118 9.09 8.84 17.86
N ARG A 119 9.68 9.79 18.64
CA ARG A 119 10.99 10.35 18.30
C ARG A 119 12.16 9.38 18.48
N THR A 120 12.18 8.58 19.53
CA THR A 120 13.33 7.75 19.90
C THR A 120 13.18 6.29 19.46
N ALA A 121 14.29 5.60 19.20
CA ALA A 121 14.28 4.19 18.81
C ALA A 121 13.56 3.30 19.84
N ALA A 122 13.80 3.52 21.12
CA ALA A 122 13.13 2.78 22.18
C ALA A 122 11.61 3.02 22.20
N ALA A 123 11.15 4.28 22.04
CA ALA A 123 9.74 4.58 21.96
C ALA A 123 9.10 4.02 20.68
N GLN A 124 9.83 4.02 19.54
CA GLN A 124 9.38 3.41 18.29
C GLN A 124 9.18 1.91 18.44
N SER A 125 10.11 1.22 19.14
CA SER A 125 9.99 -0.23 19.37
C SER A 125 8.77 -0.59 20.21
N GLY A 126 8.37 0.26 21.15
CA GLY A 126 7.15 0.08 21.94
C GLY A 126 5.85 0.45 21.20
N ALA A 127 5.95 1.23 20.14
CA ALA A 127 4.80 1.69 19.36
C ALA A 127 4.39 0.75 18.23
N VAL A 128 5.25 -0.19 17.84
CA VAL A 128 5.02 -1.12 16.73
C VAL A 128 4.76 -2.54 17.23
N ARG A 129 4.09 -3.36 16.42
CA ARG A 129 3.89 -4.76 16.73
C ARG A 129 5.17 -5.56 16.42
N HIS A 130 5.71 -6.25 17.41
CA HIS A 130 6.85 -7.15 17.21
C HIS A 130 6.44 -8.37 16.37
N ILE A 131 7.32 -8.79 15.48
CA ILE A 131 7.12 -9.92 14.57
C ILE A 131 8.34 -10.85 14.61
N SER A 132 8.20 -12.05 14.08
CA SER A 132 9.35 -12.93 13.90
C SER A 132 10.26 -12.44 12.75
N ARG A 133 11.55 -12.75 12.82
CA ARG A 133 12.51 -12.43 11.77
C ARG A 133 12.17 -13.04 10.40
N ALA A 134 11.44 -14.17 10.40
CA ALA A 134 10.96 -14.82 9.19
C ALA A 134 9.76 -14.10 8.55
N ALA A 135 9.00 -13.35 9.34
CA ALA A 135 7.81 -12.62 8.88
C ALA A 135 8.13 -11.21 8.34
N MET A 136 9.39 -10.79 8.41
CA MET A 136 9.82 -9.46 7.95
C MET A 136 9.56 -9.23 6.47
N ARG A 137 9.12 -8.03 6.16
CA ARG A 137 8.93 -7.52 4.80
C ARG A 137 9.60 -6.15 4.64
N PRO A 138 10.04 -5.77 3.45
CA PRO A 138 10.60 -4.43 3.20
C PRO A 138 9.71 -3.33 3.77
N GLY A 139 10.34 -2.40 4.51
CA GLY A 139 9.67 -1.33 5.26
C GLY A 139 9.36 -1.64 6.72
N ASP A 140 9.56 -2.88 7.20
CA ASP A 140 9.50 -3.18 8.63
C ASP A 140 10.73 -2.63 9.35
N LEU A 141 10.58 -2.26 10.62
CA LEU A 141 11.64 -1.71 11.43
C LEU A 141 12.51 -2.80 12.05
N VAL A 142 13.79 -2.55 12.19
CA VAL A 142 14.77 -3.41 12.84
C VAL A 142 15.37 -2.66 14.02
N PHE A 143 15.15 -3.15 15.21
CA PHE A 143 15.61 -2.57 16.46
C PHE A 143 16.81 -3.35 16.99
N PHE A 144 17.91 -2.64 17.23
CA PHE A 144 19.14 -3.21 17.76
C PHE A 144 19.23 -3.00 19.26
N THR A 145 19.66 -4.04 20.01
CA THR A 145 19.65 -4.05 21.45
C THR A 145 21.02 -4.36 22.05
N SER A 146 21.24 -3.77 23.23
CA SER A 146 22.29 -4.15 24.17
C SER A 146 21.61 -4.50 25.50
N GLY A 147 21.51 -5.78 25.83
CA GLY A 147 20.63 -6.25 26.88
C GLY A 147 19.17 -5.90 26.57
N SER A 148 18.51 -5.23 27.52
CA SER A 148 17.13 -4.74 27.35
C SER A 148 17.02 -3.36 26.68
N HIS A 149 18.16 -2.69 26.44
CA HIS A 149 18.19 -1.35 25.87
C HIS A 149 18.16 -1.35 24.36
N VAL A 150 17.18 -0.66 23.74
CA VAL A 150 17.14 -0.40 22.30
C VAL A 150 17.98 0.86 22.01
N TYR A 151 19.13 0.67 21.36
CA TYR A 151 20.06 1.77 21.09
C TYR A 151 20.04 2.27 19.65
N HIS A 152 19.50 1.49 18.72
CA HIS A 152 19.52 1.84 17.30
C HIS A 152 18.29 1.28 16.57
N VAL A 153 17.95 1.87 15.44
CA VAL A 153 16.88 1.43 14.55
C VAL A 153 17.25 1.66 13.08
N GLY A 154 16.85 0.73 12.24
CA GLY A 154 16.89 0.85 10.78
C GLY A 154 15.60 0.32 10.18
N MET A 155 15.43 0.48 8.87
CA MET A 155 14.30 -0.05 8.12
C MET A 155 14.77 -1.16 7.20
N PHE A 156 14.13 -2.31 7.28
CA PHE A 156 14.45 -3.46 6.43
C PHE A 156 14.15 -3.12 4.96
N ASP A 157 15.15 -3.24 4.11
CA ASP A 157 15.06 -2.95 2.67
C ASP A 157 14.84 -4.24 1.84
N GLY A 158 15.27 -5.38 2.36
CA GLY A 158 15.17 -6.67 1.68
C GLY A 158 16.41 -7.54 1.87
N TRP A 159 16.63 -8.42 0.89
CA TRP A 159 17.74 -9.36 0.89
C TRP A 159 18.72 -9.04 -0.24
N SER A 160 20.01 -9.11 0.04
CA SER A 160 21.07 -9.03 -0.96
C SER A 160 22.17 -10.03 -0.60
N HIS A 161 22.59 -10.87 -1.55
CA HIS A 161 23.62 -11.90 -1.36
C HIS A 161 23.39 -12.77 -0.10
N GLY A 162 22.14 -13.13 0.19
CA GLY A 162 21.77 -13.93 1.36
C GLY A 162 21.74 -13.18 2.69
N GLN A 163 22.04 -11.88 2.71
CA GLN A 163 22.04 -11.03 3.90
C GLN A 163 20.80 -10.14 3.95
N ARG A 164 20.30 -9.86 5.15
CA ARG A 164 19.25 -8.87 5.39
C ARG A 164 19.84 -7.47 5.35
N ILE A 165 19.32 -6.63 4.47
CA ILE A 165 19.78 -5.25 4.27
C ILE A 165 18.81 -4.30 4.95
N ILE A 166 19.34 -3.30 5.63
CA ILE A 166 18.58 -2.18 6.19
C ILE A 166 19.04 -0.87 5.58
N VAL A 167 18.15 0.13 5.55
CA VAL A 167 18.52 1.54 5.38
C VAL A 167 18.48 2.21 6.74
N HIS A 168 19.54 2.94 7.09
CA HIS A 168 19.67 3.60 8.39
C HIS A 168 20.61 4.81 8.36
N ALA A 169 20.56 5.65 9.39
CA ALA A 169 21.58 6.65 9.72
C ALA A 169 22.42 6.06 10.86
N PRO A 170 23.69 5.63 10.62
CA PRO A 170 24.38 4.72 11.54
C PRO A 170 24.97 5.38 12.79
N TYR A 171 25.87 6.36 12.64
CA TYR A 171 26.63 7.00 13.72
C TYR A 171 27.25 8.33 13.24
N PRO A 172 27.74 9.20 14.16
CA PRO A 172 28.42 10.45 13.79
C PRO A 172 29.61 10.23 12.86
N GLY A 173 29.69 11.03 11.81
CA GLY A 173 30.75 10.94 10.78
C GLY A 173 30.45 9.97 9.65
N ALA A 174 29.29 9.34 9.66
CA ALA A 174 28.80 8.53 8.55
C ALA A 174 27.50 9.09 7.98
N ASP A 175 27.17 8.69 6.76
CA ASP A 175 25.96 9.10 6.06
C ASP A 175 24.90 8.00 6.12
N VAL A 176 23.65 8.37 5.85
CA VAL A 176 22.53 7.45 5.61
C VAL A 176 22.93 6.49 4.49
N ARG A 177 22.80 5.20 4.75
CA ARG A 177 23.19 4.17 3.80
C ARG A 177 22.41 2.88 3.96
N LYS A 178 22.56 2.00 2.98
CA LYS A 178 22.15 0.59 3.09
C LYS A 178 23.32 -0.23 3.60
N GLU A 179 23.04 -1.10 4.56
CA GLU A 179 24.05 -1.96 5.18
C GLU A 179 23.44 -3.31 5.57
N ALA A 180 24.24 -4.36 5.57
CA ALA A 180 23.82 -5.65 6.09
C ALA A 180 23.68 -5.60 7.61
N ILE A 181 22.72 -6.33 8.17
CA ILE A 181 22.60 -6.46 9.62
C ILE A 181 23.86 -7.17 10.16
N TRP A 182 24.58 -6.50 11.07
CA TRP A 182 25.94 -6.86 11.55
C TRP A 182 25.97 -7.64 12.86
N THR A 183 24.85 -7.84 13.52
CA THR A 183 24.76 -8.50 14.84
C THR A 183 23.53 -9.41 14.92
N ASN A 184 23.51 -10.29 15.91
CA ASN A 184 22.33 -11.11 16.22
C ASN A 184 21.44 -10.50 17.33
N SER A 185 21.86 -9.40 17.97
CA SER A 185 21.13 -8.72 19.04
C SER A 185 20.16 -7.70 18.46
N TRP A 186 19.09 -8.16 17.84
CA TRP A 186 18.04 -7.33 17.23
C TRP A 186 16.71 -8.07 17.13
N PHE A 187 15.63 -7.30 17.01
CA PHE A 187 14.30 -7.82 16.72
C PHE A 187 13.55 -6.91 15.76
N PRO A 188 12.63 -7.45 14.95
CA PRO A 188 11.83 -6.65 14.03
C PRO A 188 10.49 -6.23 14.62
N GLY A 189 10.01 -5.08 14.15
CA GLY A 189 8.68 -4.58 14.41
C GLY A 189 8.00 -4.06 13.16
N THR A 190 6.68 -4.10 13.12
CA THR A 190 5.91 -3.70 11.95
C THR A 190 4.79 -2.73 12.31
N GLU A 191 4.58 -1.75 11.43
CA GLU A 191 3.42 -0.88 11.39
C GLU A 191 2.27 -1.46 10.54
N ARG A 192 2.43 -2.67 9.99
CA ARG A 192 1.38 -3.35 9.22
C ARG A 192 0.25 -3.80 10.13
N ILE A 193 -0.96 -3.66 9.64
CA ILE A 193 -2.15 -4.18 10.29
C ILE A 193 -2.25 -5.67 9.96
N GLY A 194 -2.37 -6.50 10.98
CA GLY A 194 -2.60 -7.94 10.85
C GLY A 194 -4.06 -8.26 10.64
#